data_53389b6e94fd913b04aa42a775cc109d
#
_entry.id   53389b6e94fd913b04aa42a775cc109d
#
_cell.length_a   1.000
_cell.length_b   1.000
_cell.length_c   1.000
_cell.angle_alpha   90.00
_cell.angle_beta   90.00
_cell.angle_gamma   90.00
#
_symmetry.space_group_name_H-M   'P 1'
#
loop_
_entity.id
_entity.type
_entity.pdbx_description
1 polymer ?
#
loop_
_entity_poly.entity_id
_entity_poly.type
_entity_poly.pdbx_seq_one_letter_code
_entity_poly.pdbx_strand_id
1 'polypeptide(L)'
;MTDQDTGPDGIERRKYKRYRVFEPCRTTYNGKQYKGRIESLSVGGAGIVLDLRLEVQPRKGTKIDLYLDRIGMLRTKIVRLYPGGIGVEFDMDQERDQRLIATLKRVIDEYDRRSRPMGA
;
A
#
# COMPACT_ATOMS: atom_id res chain seq x y z
N MET A 1 -8.30 -18.79 -12.39
CA MET A 1 -8.18 -18.15 -12.33
C MET A 1 -7.54 -17.60 -11.71
N THR A 2 -7.15 -17.76 -11.31
CA THR A 2 -6.79 -17.39 -10.96
C THR A 2 -6.20 -16.57 -10.52
N ASP A 3 -5.82 -16.44 -10.10
CA ASP A 3 -5.38 -15.64 -9.87
C ASP A 3 -5.25 -14.69 -9.60
N GLN A 4 -5.32 -14.60 -9.05
CA GLN A 4 -5.44 -13.68 -9.08
C GLN A 4 -5.05 -12.57 -8.98
N ASP A 5 -4.72 -12.26 -8.93
CA ASP A 5 -4.85 -11.13 -9.13
C ASP A 5 -4.44 -10.60 -10.18
N THR A 6 -4.52 -10.96 -10.82
CA THR A 6 -4.62 -10.74 -11.89
C THR A 6 -4.59 -11.38 -12.52
N GLY A 7 -4.72 -11.88 -12.52
CA GLY A 7 -5.02 -12.34 -13.02
C GLY A 7 -4.81 -12.46 -13.54
N PRO A 8 -4.83 -13.27 -14.03
CA PRO A 8 -4.61 -13.39 -14.82
C PRO A 8 -4.98 -12.77 -15.31
N ASP A 9 -4.76 -13.02 -15.27
CA ASP A 9 -5.43 -12.39 -15.70
C ASP A 9 -5.31 -11.15 -15.78
N GLY A 10 -4.80 -10.75 -16.72
CA GLY A 10 -5.04 -9.39 -16.68
C GLY A 10 -6.31 -8.98 -16.02
N ILE A 11 -7.10 -9.91 -15.75
CA ILE A 11 -8.32 -9.59 -15.04
C ILE A 11 -7.98 -8.99 -13.70
N GLU A 12 -8.58 -7.85 -13.43
CA GLU A 12 -8.34 -7.18 -12.17
C GLU A 12 -9.07 -7.90 -11.06
N ARG A 13 -8.31 -8.43 -10.15
CA ARG A 13 -8.88 -9.17 -9.03
C ARG A 13 -8.94 -8.37 -7.75
N ARG A 14 -8.42 -7.17 -7.79
CA ARG A 14 -8.47 -6.33 -6.61
C ARG A 14 -9.87 -5.83 -6.40
N LYS A 15 -10.29 -5.83 -5.17
CA LYS A 15 -11.59 -5.27 -4.81
C LYS A 15 -11.61 -3.77 -4.98
N TYR A 16 -10.44 -3.14 -4.88
CA TYR A 16 -10.35 -1.69 -4.82
C TYR A 16 -9.45 -1.19 -5.91
N LYS A 17 -9.84 -0.07 -6.50
CA LYS A 17 -9.04 0.59 -7.50
C LYS A 17 -7.75 1.11 -6.90
N ARG A 18 -6.67 1.01 -7.64
CA ARG A 18 -5.36 1.51 -7.24
C ARG A 18 -5.04 2.79 -7.97
N TYR A 19 -4.36 3.67 -7.27
CA TYR A 19 -3.95 4.96 -7.82
C TYR A 19 -2.45 5.09 -7.69
N ARG A 20 -1.84 5.66 -8.70
CA ARG A 20 -0.42 5.99 -8.65
C ARG A 20 -0.25 7.18 -7.74
N VAL A 21 0.67 7.06 -6.78
CA VAL A 21 0.87 8.13 -5.79
C VAL A 21 2.35 8.32 -5.56
N PHE A 22 2.68 9.42 -4.88
CA PHE A 22 4.03 9.70 -4.41
C PHE A 22 3.92 10.13 -2.95
N GLU A 23 3.95 9.16 -2.06
CA GLU A 23 3.89 9.45 -0.63
C GLU A 23 5.11 8.84 0.02
N PRO A 24 5.90 9.64 0.73
CA PRO A 24 6.98 9.06 1.51
C PRO A 24 6.41 8.24 2.66
N CYS A 25 7.11 7.19 3.00
CA CYS A 25 6.65 6.32 4.08
C CYS A 25 7.83 5.75 4.84
N ARG A 26 7.52 5.19 6.00
CA ARG A 26 8.48 4.45 6.80
C ARG A 26 7.84 3.14 7.19
N THR A 27 8.62 2.08 7.18
CA THR A 27 8.15 0.79 7.62
C THR A 27 9.01 0.31 8.77
N THR A 28 8.41 -0.47 9.65
CA THR A 28 9.15 -1.13 10.72
C THR A 28 9.11 -2.62 10.45
N TYR A 29 10.29 -3.21 10.35
CA TYR A 29 10.46 -4.62 10.06
C TYR A 29 11.59 -5.14 10.93
N ASN A 30 11.31 -6.18 11.73
CA ASN A 30 12.28 -6.75 12.67
C ASN A 30 12.89 -5.68 13.57
N GLY A 31 12.07 -4.75 14.04
CA GLY A 31 12.52 -3.72 14.98
C GLY A 31 13.30 -2.59 14.37
N LYS A 32 13.49 -2.58 13.05
CA LYS A 32 14.21 -1.52 12.37
C LYS A 32 13.29 -0.76 11.45
N GLN A 33 13.58 0.52 11.26
CA GLN A 33 12.82 1.36 10.35
C GLN A 33 13.52 1.47 9.01
N TYR A 34 12.74 1.45 7.97
CA TYR A 34 13.23 1.62 6.60
C TYR A 34 12.41 2.69 5.92
N LYS A 35 13.10 3.60 5.24
CA LYS A 35 12.43 4.62 4.46
C LYS A 35 11.99 4.04 3.13
N GLY A 36 10.89 4.55 2.62
CA GLY A 36 10.39 4.10 1.36
C GLY A 36 9.43 5.10 0.77
N ARG A 37 8.80 4.68 -0.29
CA ARG A 37 7.86 5.50 -1.02
C ARG A 37 6.69 4.63 -1.44
N ILE A 38 5.48 5.14 -1.20
CA ILE A 38 4.29 4.49 -1.73
C ILE A 38 4.21 4.81 -3.20
N GLU A 39 4.13 3.79 -4.04
CA GLU A 39 3.95 3.94 -5.48
C GLU A 39 2.51 3.79 -5.91
N SER A 40 1.77 2.95 -5.21
CA SER A 40 0.36 2.77 -5.52
C SER A 40 -0.40 2.61 -4.22
N LEU A 41 -1.62 3.08 -4.22
CA LEU A 41 -2.44 3.12 -3.02
C LEU A 41 -3.87 2.78 -3.37
N SER A 42 -4.48 1.96 -2.53
CA SER A 42 -5.90 1.67 -2.61
C SER A 42 -6.44 1.60 -1.19
N VAL A 43 -7.75 1.44 -1.07
CA VAL A 43 -8.35 1.28 0.25
C VAL A 43 -7.88 -0.01 0.92
N GLY A 44 -7.50 -1.01 0.13
CA GLY A 44 -7.13 -2.31 0.66
C GLY A 44 -5.66 -2.55 0.84
N GLY A 45 -4.80 -1.72 0.26
CA GLY A 45 -3.37 -1.97 0.34
C GLY A 45 -2.54 -0.97 -0.42
N ALA A 46 -1.25 -1.25 -0.50
CA ALA A 46 -0.29 -0.35 -1.12
C ALA A 46 0.85 -1.11 -1.75
N GLY A 47 1.42 -0.52 -2.79
CA GLY A 47 2.71 -0.95 -3.33
C GLY A 47 3.76 0.00 -2.83
N ILE A 48 4.85 -0.53 -2.29
CA ILE A 48 5.87 0.24 -1.62
C ILE A 48 7.23 -0.07 -2.20
N VAL A 49 7.95 0.98 -2.57
CA VAL A 49 9.36 0.85 -2.91
C VAL A 49 10.15 1.15 -1.64
N LEU A 50 10.99 0.22 -1.25
CA LEU A 50 11.75 0.34 -0.01
C LEU A 50 13.23 0.52 -0.30
N ASP A 51 13.87 1.36 0.51
CA ASP A 51 15.32 1.49 0.50
C ASP A 51 15.89 0.37 1.39
N LEU A 52 15.88 -0.84 0.85
CA LEU A 52 16.34 -2.00 1.57
C LEU A 52 17.82 -2.24 1.30
N ARG A 53 18.54 -2.53 2.38
CA ARG A 53 19.91 -2.99 2.25
C ARG A 53 19.88 -4.49 1.97
N LEU A 54 20.97 -4.99 1.46
CA LEU A 54 21.05 -6.38 1.03
C LEU A 54 20.81 -7.39 2.13
N GLU A 55 21.05 -7.01 3.36
CA GLU A 55 20.87 -7.93 4.48
C GLU A 55 19.41 -8.15 4.84
N VAL A 56 18.48 -7.42 4.21
CA VAL A 56 17.08 -7.54 4.54
C VAL A 56 16.36 -8.28 3.43
N GLN A 57 15.65 -9.34 3.80
CA GLN A 57 14.90 -10.17 2.88
C GLN A 57 13.45 -10.23 3.36
N PRO A 58 12.59 -9.36 2.83
CA PRO A 58 11.19 -9.41 3.24
C PRO A 58 10.53 -10.70 2.78
N ARG A 59 9.55 -11.16 3.54
CA ARG A 59 8.84 -12.41 3.25
C ARG A 59 7.35 -12.17 3.24
N LYS A 60 6.66 -12.89 2.35
CA LYS A 60 5.21 -12.87 2.33
C LYS A 60 4.66 -13.33 3.65
N GLY A 61 3.57 -12.74 4.07
CA GLY A 61 2.92 -13.07 5.32
C GLY A 61 3.45 -12.32 6.51
N THR A 62 4.57 -11.61 6.36
CA THR A 62 5.13 -10.84 7.45
C THR A 62 4.28 -9.62 7.71
N LYS A 63 4.01 -9.37 8.98
CA LYS A 63 3.30 -8.16 9.39
C LYS A 63 4.30 -7.05 9.57
N ILE A 64 4.00 -5.89 9.02
CA ILE A 64 4.85 -4.70 9.19
C ILE A 64 3.96 -3.50 9.49
N ASP A 65 4.54 -2.55 10.20
CA ASP A 65 3.88 -1.29 10.45
C ASP A 65 4.31 -0.31 9.36
N LEU A 66 3.34 0.38 8.80
CA LEU A 66 3.56 1.34 7.74
C LEU A 66 3.12 2.71 8.24
N TYR A 67 4.02 3.67 8.19
CA TYR A 67 3.73 5.02 8.62
C TYR A 67 3.76 5.97 7.43
N LEU A 68 2.66 6.71 7.25
CA LEU A 68 2.55 7.77 6.25
C LEU A 68 2.21 9.07 7.00
N ASP A 69 2.94 10.14 6.68
CA ASP A 69 2.77 11.42 7.38
C ASP A 69 1.32 11.92 7.37
N ARG A 70 0.65 11.73 6.23
CA ARG A 70 -0.69 12.29 6.08
C ARG A 70 -1.79 11.40 6.64
N ILE A 71 -1.46 10.18 6.98
CA ILE A 71 -2.49 9.21 7.39
C ILE A 71 -2.24 8.70 8.80
N GLY A 72 -1.01 8.35 9.09
CA GLY A 72 -0.65 7.77 10.37
C GLY A 72 -0.13 6.36 10.23
N MET A 73 -0.21 5.62 11.31
CA MET A 73 0.31 4.26 11.39
C MET A 73 -0.74 3.27 10.91
N LEU A 74 -0.35 2.43 9.95
CA LEU A 74 -1.20 1.38 9.43
C LEU A 74 -0.55 0.04 9.69
N ARG A 75 -1.34 -0.90 10.18
CA ARG A 75 -0.87 -2.27 10.29
C ARG A 75 -1.08 -2.95 8.96
N THR A 76 -0.06 -3.65 8.49
CA THR A 76 -0.11 -4.27 7.17
C THR A 76 0.51 -5.65 7.20
N LYS A 77 0.26 -6.40 6.15
CA LYS A 77 0.86 -7.70 5.93
C LYS A 77 1.41 -7.74 4.51
N ILE A 78 2.63 -8.24 4.36
CA ILE A 78 3.24 -8.38 3.03
C ILE A 78 2.54 -9.51 2.29
N VAL A 79 2.00 -9.19 1.12
CA VAL A 79 1.30 -10.19 0.31
C VAL A 79 1.95 -10.39 -1.05
N ARG A 80 2.88 -9.53 -1.41
CA ARG A 80 3.56 -9.65 -2.71
C ARG A 80 4.98 -9.13 -2.61
N LEU A 81 5.88 -9.78 -3.32
CA LEU A 81 7.27 -9.35 -3.42
C LEU A 81 7.59 -9.08 -4.86
N TYR A 82 8.33 -8.02 -5.13
CA TYR A 82 8.82 -7.73 -6.48
C TYR A 82 10.13 -6.97 -6.36
N PRO A 83 10.89 -6.89 -7.46
CA PRO A 83 12.20 -6.21 -7.39
C PRO A 83 12.06 -4.78 -6.90
N GLY A 84 12.79 -4.47 -5.85
CA GLY A 84 12.81 -3.12 -5.28
C GLY A 84 11.63 -2.78 -4.39
N GLY A 85 10.71 -3.71 -4.15
CA GLY A 85 9.54 -3.33 -3.38
C GLY A 85 8.70 -4.48 -2.87
N ILE A 86 7.62 -4.10 -2.22
CA ILE A 86 6.67 -5.06 -1.66
C ILE A 86 5.25 -4.54 -1.89
N GLY A 87 4.32 -5.47 -1.95
CA GLY A 87 2.91 -5.14 -1.88
C GLY A 87 2.37 -5.55 -0.54
N VAL A 88 1.59 -4.68 0.06
CA VAL A 88 1.02 -4.96 1.38
C VAL A 88 -0.48 -4.82 1.35
N GLU A 89 -1.12 -5.58 2.21
CA GLU A 89 -2.55 -5.52 2.46
C GLU A 89 -2.76 -4.87 3.81
N PHE A 90 -3.69 -3.94 3.89
CA PHE A 90 -3.97 -3.27 5.16
C PHE A 90 -4.80 -4.17 6.06
N ASP A 91 -4.39 -4.23 7.32
CA ASP A 91 -5.13 -4.96 8.34
C ASP A 91 -5.97 -3.94 9.13
N MET A 92 -7.11 -3.60 8.55
CA MET A 92 -7.99 -2.59 9.13
C MET A 92 -9.38 -3.15 9.37
N ASP A 93 -9.96 -2.69 10.47
CA ASP A 93 -11.29 -3.06 10.91
C ASP A 93 -12.20 -1.85 10.77
N GLN A 94 -13.39 -2.04 10.18
CA GLN A 94 -14.31 -0.94 9.91
C GLN A 94 -14.69 -0.16 11.16
N GLU A 95 -14.82 -0.84 12.29
CA GLU A 95 -15.22 -0.18 13.53
C GLU A 95 -14.04 0.43 14.26
N ARG A 96 -12.97 -0.36 14.39
CA ARG A 96 -11.81 0.06 15.15
C ARG A 96 -11.05 1.20 14.48
N ASP A 97 -10.96 1.16 13.16
CA ASP A 97 -10.06 2.03 12.42
C ASP A 97 -10.79 3.07 11.56
N GLN A 98 -11.97 3.49 11.98
CA GLN A 98 -12.81 4.40 11.21
C GLN A 98 -12.08 5.67 10.77
N ARG A 99 -11.31 6.26 11.69
CA ARG A 99 -10.60 7.52 11.37
C ARG A 99 -9.49 7.30 10.35
N LEU A 100 -8.76 6.21 10.52
CA LEU A 100 -7.71 5.88 9.56
C LEU A 100 -8.29 5.61 8.17
N ILE A 101 -9.37 4.87 8.13
CA ILE A 101 -10.03 4.55 6.87
C ILE A 101 -10.54 5.82 6.20
N ALA A 102 -11.15 6.72 6.98
CA ALA A 102 -11.66 7.97 6.42
C ALA A 102 -10.52 8.83 5.88
N THR A 103 -9.42 8.91 6.61
CA THR A 103 -8.27 9.70 6.17
C THR A 103 -7.66 9.09 4.91
N LEU A 104 -7.54 7.77 4.89
CA LEU A 104 -7.01 7.06 3.73
C LEU A 104 -7.87 7.33 2.49
N LYS A 105 -9.17 7.24 2.64
CA LYS A 105 -10.09 7.50 1.53
C LYS A 105 -9.96 8.92 1.02
N ARG A 106 -9.79 9.88 1.92
CA ARG A 106 -9.63 11.28 1.54
C ARG A 106 -8.35 11.49 0.73
N VAL A 107 -7.26 10.88 1.17
CA VAL A 107 -5.98 10.99 0.45
C VAL A 107 -6.11 10.35 -0.93
N ILE A 108 -6.72 9.18 -1.00
CA ILE A 108 -6.94 8.51 -2.28
C ILE A 108 -7.79 9.37 -3.21
N ASP A 109 -8.82 9.98 -2.66
CA ASP A 109 -9.72 10.82 -3.44
C ASP A 109 -8.98 12.02 -4.04
N GLU A 110 -8.03 12.59 -3.31
CA GLU A 110 -7.21 13.66 -3.85
C GLU A 110 -6.41 13.20 -5.07
N TYR A 111 -5.84 12.00 -5.00
CA TYR A 111 -5.08 11.46 -6.13
C TYR A 111 -6.01 11.12 -7.29
N ASP A 112 -7.19 10.64 -7.01
CA ASP A 112 -8.17 10.35 -8.04
C ASP A 112 -8.53 11.63 -8.81
N ARG A 113 -8.76 12.71 -8.09
CA ARG A 113 -9.08 13.98 -8.73
C ARG A 113 -7.93 14.50 -9.57
N ARG A 114 -6.69 14.34 -9.09
CA ARG A 114 -5.52 14.80 -9.84
C ARG A 114 -5.30 14.02 -11.13
N SER A 115 -5.70 12.75 -11.15
CA SER A 115 -5.46 11.93 -12.32
C SER A 115 -6.55 12.04 -13.37
N ARG A 116 -7.60 12.83 -13.12
CA ARG A 116 -8.64 13.03 -14.11
C ARG A 116 -8.15 13.98 -15.18
N PRO A 117 -8.43 13.68 -16.45
CA PRO A 117 -8.04 14.58 -17.53
C PRO A 117 -8.68 15.95 -17.36
N MET A 118 -7.90 16.99 -17.67
CA MET A 118 -8.43 18.34 -17.65
C MET A 118 -9.45 18.51 -18.74
N GLY A 119 -10.57 19.11 -18.40
CA GLY A 119 -11.60 19.38 -19.38
C GLY A 119 -12.41 18.20 -19.80
N ALA A 120 -12.24 17.09 -19.13
CA ALA A 120 -13.00 15.89 -19.46
C ALA A 120 -14.38 15.96 -18.87
#